data_beea8935bc5a8325c4400e36706cd661
#
_entry.id   beea8935bc5a8325c4400e36706cd661
#
_cell.length_a   1.000
_cell.length_b   1.000
_cell.length_c   1.000
_cell.angle_alpha   90.00
_cell.angle_beta   90.00
_cell.angle_gamma   90.00
#
_symmetry.space_group_name_H-M   'P 1'
#
loop_
_entity.id
_entity.type
_entity.pdbx_description
1 polymer ?
#
loop_
_entity_poly.entity_id
_entity_poly.type
_entity_poly.pdbx_seq_one_letter_code
_entity_poly.pdbx_strand_id
1 'polypeptide(L)'
;MRINDEQARTFYMEECAKAAWSVRQLERQINTMYYQRILASQDKTAVAKEIQITEPKPEYEKIVKDPYVIEFLQIQPDTHVYEGDLEQALIDHLQHFLLELGRGFSFVARQKRFTLDGQDFFIDLVFYNYILKCFVLIDLKMGKLTHQDLGQMQMYVNYYTREMMNEGDTQPLSLIHI
;
A
#
# COMPACT_ATOMS: atom_id res chain seq x y z
N MET A 1 8.06 -9.61 20.62
CA MET A 1 7.46 -10.75 21.36
C MET A 1 8.03 -12.06 20.83
N ARG A 2 8.39 -13.03 21.65
CA ARG A 2 9.07 -14.26 21.21
C ARG A 2 8.14 -15.45 21.47
N ILE A 3 7.71 -16.15 20.40
CA ILE A 3 6.92 -17.38 20.51
C ILE A 3 7.90 -18.53 20.63
N ASN A 4 7.90 -19.21 21.80
CA ASN A 4 8.81 -20.30 22.07
C ASN A 4 8.37 -21.64 21.47
N ASP A 5 7.05 -21.82 21.28
CA ASP A 5 6.46 -22.99 20.64
C ASP A 5 6.63 -22.92 19.12
N GLU A 6 7.32 -23.90 18.56
CA GLU A 6 7.61 -23.96 17.12
C GLU A 6 6.37 -24.19 16.27
N GLN A 7 5.42 -24.98 16.75
CA GLN A 7 4.16 -25.24 16.04
C GLN A 7 3.29 -23.98 16.02
N ALA A 8 3.17 -23.28 17.16
CA ALA A 8 2.46 -22.01 17.22
C ALA A 8 3.11 -20.96 16.32
N ARG A 9 4.44 -20.90 16.29
CA ARG A 9 5.17 -19.96 15.42
C ARG A 9 4.89 -20.22 13.96
N THR A 10 4.99 -21.47 13.50
CA THR A 10 4.70 -21.87 12.12
C THR A 10 3.25 -21.53 11.75
N PHE A 11 2.30 -21.86 12.62
CA PHE A 11 0.89 -21.52 12.44
C PHE A 11 0.68 -20.01 12.26
N TYR A 12 1.23 -19.16 13.15
CA TYR A 12 1.08 -17.71 13.02
C TYR A 12 1.75 -17.15 11.76
N MET A 13 2.87 -17.74 11.32
CA MET A 13 3.51 -17.35 10.07
C MET A 13 2.62 -17.67 8.86
N GLU A 14 2.03 -18.86 8.82
CA GLU A 14 1.13 -19.28 7.73
C GLU A 14 -0.14 -18.43 7.69
N GLU A 15 -0.80 -18.23 8.84
CA GLU A 15 -2.02 -17.42 8.93
C GLU A 15 -1.75 -15.94 8.60
N CYS A 16 -0.62 -15.42 9.07
CA CYS A 16 -0.19 -14.07 8.72
C CYS A 16 0.03 -13.91 7.20
N ALA A 17 0.63 -14.92 6.56
CA ALA A 17 0.85 -14.91 5.12
C ALA A 17 -0.47 -15.03 4.33
N LYS A 18 -1.40 -15.90 4.75
CA LYS A 18 -2.71 -16.09 4.10
C LYS A 18 -3.62 -14.87 4.24
N ALA A 19 -3.69 -14.30 5.44
CA ALA A 19 -4.61 -13.22 5.76
C ALA A 19 -3.99 -11.81 5.66
N ALA A 20 -2.72 -11.71 5.24
CA ALA A 20 -1.96 -10.47 5.12
C ALA A 20 -2.01 -9.59 6.39
N TRP A 21 -1.84 -10.21 7.56
CA TRP A 21 -1.91 -9.48 8.83
C TRP A 21 -0.82 -8.43 8.96
N SER A 22 -1.20 -7.27 9.48
CA SER A 22 -0.25 -6.27 9.96
C SER A 22 0.43 -6.74 11.25
N VAL A 23 1.53 -6.11 11.61
CA VAL A 23 2.26 -6.40 12.87
C VAL A 23 1.32 -6.31 14.09
N ARG A 24 0.46 -5.28 14.15
CA ARG A 24 -0.51 -5.09 15.24
C ARG A 24 -1.56 -6.21 15.29
N GLN A 25 -2.02 -6.66 14.13
CA GLN A 25 -2.95 -7.79 14.05
C GLN A 25 -2.28 -9.08 14.52
N LEU A 26 -1.07 -9.36 14.04
CA LEU A 26 -0.30 -10.51 14.48
C LEU A 26 -0.07 -10.50 16.00
N GLU A 27 0.35 -9.37 16.56
CA GLU A 27 0.53 -9.21 18.01
C GLU A 27 -0.77 -9.45 18.79
N ARG A 28 -1.90 -8.93 18.29
CA ARG A 28 -3.21 -9.16 18.89
C ARG A 28 -3.56 -10.65 18.89
N GLN A 29 -3.40 -11.32 17.75
CA GLN A 29 -3.72 -12.76 17.64
C GLN A 29 -2.82 -13.61 18.55
N ILE A 30 -1.55 -13.25 18.72
CA ILE A 30 -0.66 -13.90 19.67
C ILE A 30 -1.13 -13.65 21.11
N ASN A 31 -1.47 -12.41 21.45
CA ASN A 31 -1.90 -12.02 22.80
C ASN A 31 -3.25 -12.66 23.19
N THR A 32 -4.14 -12.86 22.24
CA THR A 32 -5.45 -13.54 22.44
C THR A 32 -5.35 -15.05 22.37
N MET A 33 -4.13 -15.60 22.29
CA MET A 33 -3.85 -17.04 22.24
C MET A 33 -4.64 -17.77 21.13
N TYR A 34 -4.70 -17.17 19.93
CA TYR A 34 -5.50 -17.68 18.83
C TYR A 34 -5.18 -19.13 18.48
N TYR A 35 -3.89 -19.50 18.40
CA TYR A 35 -3.45 -20.87 18.14
C TYR A 35 -4.02 -21.85 19.17
N GLN A 36 -3.92 -21.53 20.46
CA GLN A 36 -4.42 -22.35 21.55
C GLN A 36 -5.95 -22.46 21.54
N ARG A 37 -6.65 -21.36 21.18
CA ARG A 37 -8.11 -21.34 21.03
C ARG A 37 -8.57 -22.27 19.91
N ILE A 38 -7.89 -22.27 18.76
CA ILE A 38 -8.17 -23.21 17.64
C ILE A 38 -7.94 -24.64 18.06
N LEU A 39 -6.85 -24.93 18.78
CA LEU A 39 -6.57 -26.29 19.24
C LEU A 39 -7.59 -26.79 20.25
N ALA A 40 -8.07 -25.92 21.15
CA ALA A 40 -9.02 -26.26 22.21
C ALA A 40 -10.49 -26.28 21.72
N SER A 41 -10.80 -25.67 20.59
CA SER A 41 -12.17 -25.56 20.09
C SER A 41 -12.64 -26.85 19.42
N GLN A 42 -13.88 -27.25 19.76
CA GLN A 42 -14.59 -28.31 19.03
C GLN A 42 -15.08 -27.82 17.66
N ASP A 43 -15.34 -26.53 17.50
CA ASP A 43 -15.68 -25.88 16.23
C ASP A 43 -14.60 -24.88 15.82
N LYS A 44 -13.63 -25.37 15.07
CA LYS A 44 -12.52 -24.56 14.52
C LYS A 44 -13.00 -23.47 13.56
N THR A 45 -14.13 -23.74 12.88
CA THR A 45 -14.69 -22.81 11.89
C THR A 45 -15.36 -21.62 12.56
N ALA A 46 -15.95 -21.79 13.73
CA ALA A 46 -16.53 -20.71 14.51
C ALA A 46 -15.45 -19.74 15.02
N VAL A 47 -14.31 -20.26 15.51
CA VAL A 47 -13.17 -19.43 15.97
C VAL A 47 -12.55 -18.67 14.80
N ALA A 48 -12.41 -19.31 13.63
CA ALA A 48 -11.90 -18.64 12.43
C ALA A 48 -12.86 -17.55 11.93
N LYS A 49 -14.18 -17.77 11.97
CA LYS A 49 -15.19 -16.77 11.61
C LYS A 49 -15.23 -15.59 12.56
N GLU A 50 -15.07 -15.83 13.88
CA GLU A 50 -15.00 -14.75 14.87
C GLU A 50 -13.88 -13.76 14.53
N ILE A 51 -12.73 -14.24 14.07
CA ILE A 51 -11.62 -13.40 13.66
C ILE A 51 -11.94 -12.66 12.37
N GLN A 52 -12.56 -13.31 11.37
CA GLN A 52 -12.98 -12.64 10.14
C GLN A 52 -14.01 -11.52 10.38
N ILE A 53 -14.81 -11.63 11.43
CA ILE A 53 -15.77 -10.60 11.85
C ILE A 53 -15.05 -9.48 12.60
N THR A 54 -14.09 -9.85 13.45
CA THR A 54 -13.31 -8.90 14.28
C THR A 54 -12.20 -8.20 13.47
N GLU A 55 -11.70 -8.88 12.42
CA GLU A 55 -10.73 -8.36 11.48
C GLU A 55 -11.44 -8.20 10.12
N PRO A 56 -11.99 -7.01 9.81
CA PRO A 56 -12.62 -6.76 8.51
C PRO A 56 -11.65 -7.06 7.38
N LYS A 57 -12.17 -7.55 6.25
CA LYS A 57 -11.38 -7.79 5.02
C LYS A 57 -10.47 -6.62 4.77
N PRO A 58 -9.22 -6.86 4.31
CA PRO A 58 -8.30 -5.77 4.01
C PRO A 58 -8.97 -4.81 3.01
N GLU A 59 -9.38 -3.68 3.51
CA GLU A 59 -9.75 -2.55 2.67
C GLU A 59 -8.48 -2.09 1.95
N TYR A 60 -8.61 -1.56 0.75
CA TYR A 60 -7.47 -1.07 -0.05
C TYR A 60 -6.53 -0.18 0.78
N GLU A 61 -7.08 0.66 1.65
CA GLU A 61 -6.37 1.53 2.59
C GLU A 61 -5.47 0.79 3.60
N LYS A 62 -5.71 -0.51 3.84
CA LYS A 62 -4.89 -1.32 4.76
C LYS A 62 -3.73 -2.03 4.08
N ILE A 63 -3.81 -2.21 2.76
CA ILE A 63 -2.76 -2.83 1.95
C ILE A 63 -1.80 -1.76 1.45
N VAL A 64 -2.34 -0.63 1.04
CA VAL A 64 -1.60 0.57 0.66
C VAL A 64 -1.51 1.47 1.88
N LYS A 65 -0.33 1.62 2.42
CA LYS A 65 -0.06 2.63 3.43
C LYS A 65 0.11 3.96 2.72
N ASP A 66 -0.41 5.03 3.30
CA ASP A 66 -0.10 6.39 2.87
C ASP A 66 1.20 6.81 3.56
N PRO A 67 2.35 6.75 2.89
CA PRO A 67 3.62 7.08 3.50
C PRO A 67 3.73 8.60 3.62
N TYR A 68 4.00 9.08 4.81
CA TYR A 68 4.33 10.49 5.00
C TYR A 68 5.75 10.73 4.44
N VAL A 69 5.85 11.08 3.16
CA VAL A 69 7.12 11.10 2.42
C VAL A 69 8.13 12.05 3.06
N ILE A 70 7.68 13.21 3.53
CA ILE A 70 8.54 14.20 4.20
C ILE A 70 9.15 13.61 5.47
N GLU A 71 8.34 12.90 6.27
CA GLU A 71 8.83 12.24 7.49
C GLU A 71 9.75 11.07 7.18
N PHE A 72 9.41 10.27 6.17
CA PHE A 72 10.23 9.16 5.70
C PHE A 72 11.62 9.61 5.24
N LEU A 73 11.71 10.71 4.48
CA LEU A 73 12.96 11.28 3.99
C LEU A 73 13.71 12.10 5.05
N GLN A 74 13.14 12.26 6.26
CA GLN A 74 13.70 13.09 7.34
C GLN A 74 13.97 14.53 6.92
N ILE A 75 13.19 15.06 5.99
CA ILE A 75 13.28 16.43 5.52
C ILE A 75 12.68 17.34 6.60
N GLN A 76 13.44 18.37 7.01
CA GLN A 76 12.94 19.33 7.98
C GLN A 76 11.88 20.22 7.33
N PRO A 77 10.74 20.50 8.02
CA PRO A 77 9.63 21.30 7.46
C PRO A 77 10.00 22.72 7.02
N ASP A 78 11.10 23.25 7.54
CA ASP A 78 11.57 24.63 7.25
C ASP A 78 12.48 24.72 6.01
N THR A 79 12.79 23.62 5.34
CA THR A 79 13.61 23.61 4.15
C THR A 79 12.72 23.84 2.92
N HIS A 80 13.07 24.82 2.07
CA HIS A 80 12.46 24.98 0.75
C HIS A 80 12.86 23.79 -0.14
N VAL A 81 12.05 22.73 -0.10
CA VAL A 81 12.20 21.55 -0.93
C VAL A 81 11.33 21.71 -2.16
N TYR A 82 11.89 21.53 -3.34
CA TYR A 82 11.12 21.48 -4.58
C TYR A 82 10.58 20.08 -4.84
N GLU A 83 9.46 19.96 -5.55
CA GLU A 83 8.85 18.67 -5.92
C GLU A 83 9.86 17.72 -6.59
N GLY A 84 10.73 18.26 -7.45
CA GLY A 84 11.80 17.50 -8.12
C GLY A 84 12.86 16.94 -7.16
N ASP A 85 13.18 17.65 -6.08
CA ASP A 85 14.14 17.18 -5.07
C ASP A 85 13.53 16.06 -4.25
N LEU A 86 12.23 16.16 -3.93
CA LEU A 86 11.47 15.12 -3.25
C LEU A 86 11.38 13.84 -4.09
N GLU A 87 11.08 13.97 -5.37
CA GLU A 87 11.02 12.86 -6.30
C GLU A 87 12.39 12.15 -6.41
N GLN A 88 13.48 12.92 -6.55
CA GLN A 88 14.83 12.35 -6.63
C GLN A 88 15.20 11.63 -5.35
N ALA A 89 14.93 12.22 -4.18
CA ALA A 89 15.19 11.58 -2.89
C ALA A 89 14.41 10.28 -2.70
N LEU A 90 13.14 10.22 -3.16
CA LEU A 90 12.36 8.98 -3.16
C LEU A 90 12.96 7.90 -4.04
N ILE A 91 13.49 8.26 -5.20
CA ILE A 91 14.13 7.30 -6.10
C ILE A 91 15.44 6.80 -5.49
N ASP A 92 16.24 7.66 -4.89
CA ASP A 92 17.51 7.28 -4.23
C ASP A 92 17.26 6.31 -3.05
N HIS A 93 16.11 6.42 -2.39
CA HIS A 93 15.70 5.55 -1.30
C HIS A 93 14.56 4.59 -1.68
N LEU A 94 14.38 4.29 -2.96
CA LEU A 94 13.24 3.52 -3.49
C LEU A 94 13.01 2.20 -2.76
N GLN A 95 14.07 1.50 -2.39
CA GLN A 95 13.95 0.23 -1.67
C GLN A 95 13.23 0.42 -0.33
N HIS A 96 13.63 1.43 0.45
CA HIS A 96 13.00 1.74 1.73
C HIS A 96 11.57 2.24 1.53
N PHE A 97 11.35 3.09 0.52
CA PHE A 97 10.04 3.60 0.19
C PHE A 97 9.05 2.49 -0.16
N LEU A 98 9.46 1.49 -0.94
CA LEU A 98 8.64 0.31 -1.23
C LEU A 98 8.25 -0.48 0.02
N LEU A 99 9.13 -0.54 1.02
CA LEU A 99 8.82 -1.18 2.30
C LEU A 99 7.80 -0.38 3.11
N GLU A 100 7.85 0.96 3.02
CA GLU A 100 6.87 1.84 3.69
C GLU A 100 5.50 1.80 3.00
N LEU A 101 5.44 1.75 1.66
CA LEU A 101 4.18 1.61 0.91
C LEU A 101 3.38 0.37 1.32
N GLY A 102 4.06 -0.67 1.77
CA GLY A 102 3.44 -1.92 2.19
C GLY A 102 3.83 -3.11 1.33
N ARG A 103 2.92 -4.09 1.22
CA ARG A 103 3.22 -5.37 0.55
C ARG A 103 2.74 -5.39 -0.89
N GLY A 104 3.51 -6.09 -1.72
CA GLY A 104 3.10 -6.42 -3.07
C GLY A 104 3.38 -5.35 -4.12
N PHE A 105 4.11 -4.29 -3.76
CA PHE A 105 4.46 -3.23 -4.70
C PHE A 105 5.66 -3.59 -5.56
N SER A 106 5.55 -3.23 -6.84
CA SER A 106 6.63 -3.26 -7.81
C SER A 106 6.73 -1.89 -8.47
N PHE A 107 7.93 -1.34 -8.58
CA PHE A 107 8.16 -0.08 -9.26
C PHE A 107 8.05 -0.28 -10.77
N VAL A 108 7.26 0.57 -11.44
CA VAL A 108 7.01 0.49 -12.89
C VAL A 108 7.72 1.62 -13.62
N ALA A 109 7.49 2.86 -13.20
CA ALA A 109 8.06 4.01 -13.88
C ALA A 109 8.13 5.24 -12.98
N ARG A 110 9.03 6.14 -13.33
CA ARG A 110 9.14 7.51 -12.86
C ARG A 110 8.85 8.45 -14.02
N GLN A 111 8.23 9.61 -13.76
CA GLN A 111 7.90 10.64 -14.75
C GLN A 111 7.27 10.03 -16.01
N LYS A 112 6.26 9.20 -15.78
CA LYS A 112 5.61 8.47 -16.87
C LYS A 112 4.82 9.44 -17.74
N ARG A 113 5.37 9.76 -18.91
CA ARG A 113 4.69 10.58 -19.90
C ARG A 113 3.59 9.80 -20.62
N PHE A 114 2.46 10.46 -20.82
CA PHE A 114 1.44 10.06 -21.78
C PHE A 114 0.85 11.31 -22.45
N THR A 115 0.29 11.13 -23.62
CA THR A 115 -0.29 12.22 -24.40
C THR A 115 -1.79 12.04 -24.50
N LEU A 116 -2.55 13.05 -24.16
CA LEU A 116 -3.99 13.08 -24.28
C LEU A 116 -4.41 14.39 -24.99
N ASP A 117 -5.20 14.30 -26.06
CA ASP A 117 -5.65 15.44 -26.87
C ASP A 117 -4.52 16.37 -27.31
N GLY A 118 -3.34 15.80 -27.63
CA GLY A 118 -2.15 16.53 -28.08
C GLY A 118 -1.38 17.25 -26.97
N GLN A 119 -1.76 17.06 -25.71
CA GLN A 119 -1.05 17.58 -24.55
C GLN A 119 -0.32 16.46 -23.82
N ASP A 120 0.88 16.78 -23.34
CA ASP A 120 1.69 15.85 -22.57
C ASP A 120 1.47 16.01 -21.08
N PHE A 121 1.28 14.88 -20.43
CA PHE A 121 1.10 14.77 -18.98
C PHE A 121 2.15 13.83 -18.43
N PHE A 122 2.52 14.03 -17.18
CA PHE A 122 3.52 13.24 -16.49
C PHE A 122 2.98 12.80 -15.14
N ILE A 123 3.14 11.51 -14.83
CA ILE A 123 2.84 10.94 -13.53
C ILE A 123 4.17 10.73 -12.82
N ASP A 124 4.32 11.26 -11.61
CA ASP A 124 5.61 11.26 -10.92
C ASP A 124 6.11 9.84 -10.66
N LEU A 125 5.29 8.99 -10.04
CA LEU A 125 5.66 7.61 -9.76
C LEU A 125 4.50 6.67 -10.11
N VAL A 126 4.84 5.56 -10.73
CA VAL A 126 3.91 4.48 -11.07
C VAL A 126 4.40 3.19 -10.46
N PHE A 127 3.54 2.56 -9.69
CA PHE A 127 3.74 1.22 -9.15
C PHE A 127 2.66 0.27 -9.65
N TYR A 128 2.92 -1.02 -9.53
CA TYR A 128 1.92 -2.07 -9.66
C TYR A 128 1.88 -2.90 -8.39
N ASN A 129 0.69 -3.11 -7.84
CA ASN A 129 0.52 -3.98 -6.69
C ASN A 129 -0.04 -5.33 -7.14
N TYR A 130 0.78 -6.39 -7.06
CA TYR A 130 0.40 -7.72 -7.53
C TYR A 130 -0.64 -8.42 -6.65
N ILE A 131 -0.79 -8.00 -5.39
CA ILE A 131 -1.82 -8.55 -4.48
C ILE A 131 -3.20 -7.99 -4.85
N LEU A 132 -3.25 -6.69 -5.09
CA LEU A 132 -4.47 -5.97 -5.48
C LEU A 132 -4.74 -6.09 -6.99
N LYS A 133 -3.74 -6.49 -7.77
CA LYS A 133 -3.77 -6.53 -9.24
C LYS A 133 -4.16 -5.17 -9.83
N CYS A 134 -3.52 -4.12 -9.39
CA CYS A 134 -3.79 -2.77 -9.88
C CYS A 134 -2.55 -1.92 -9.98
N PHE A 135 -2.61 -0.92 -10.87
CA PHE A 135 -1.65 0.17 -10.87
C PHE A 135 -1.91 1.11 -9.69
N VAL A 136 -0.83 1.65 -9.13
CA VAL A 136 -0.87 2.70 -8.11
C VAL A 136 -0.11 3.90 -8.65
N LEU A 137 -0.85 4.98 -8.84
CA LEU A 137 -0.37 6.23 -9.43
C LEU A 137 -0.13 7.23 -8.31
N ILE A 138 1.06 7.76 -8.22
CA ILE A 138 1.44 8.73 -7.18
C ILE A 138 1.84 10.04 -7.85
N ASP A 139 1.22 11.12 -7.39
CA ASP A 139 1.55 12.50 -7.76
C ASP A 139 2.05 13.21 -6.51
N LEU A 140 3.24 13.78 -6.56
CA LEU A 140 3.90 14.44 -5.44
C LEU A 140 3.58 15.92 -5.50
N LYS A 141 3.04 16.49 -4.44
CA LYS A 141 2.72 17.91 -4.35
C LYS A 141 3.30 18.52 -3.09
N MET A 142 3.77 19.72 -3.22
CA MET A 142 4.22 20.52 -2.09
C MET A 142 3.15 21.58 -1.76
N GLY A 143 2.49 21.43 -0.62
CA GLY A 143 1.51 22.40 -0.16
C GLY A 143 0.06 21.93 -0.28
N LYS A 144 -0.90 22.87 -0.26
CA LYS A 144 -2.33 22.54 -0.21
C LYS A 144 -2.83 21.98 -1.54
N LEU A 145 -3.54 20.88 -1.48
CA LEU A 145 -4.24 20.31 -2.63
C LEU A 145 -5.30 21.28 -3.17
N THR A 146 -5.38 21.32 -4.49
CA THR A 146 -6.36 22.11 -5.24
C THR A 146 -7.34 21.21 -5.98
N HIS A 147 -8.45 21.76 -6.45
CA HIS A 147 -9.38 21.04 -7.31
C HIS A 147 -8.73 20.62 -8.64
N GLN A 148 -7.71 21.34 -9.09
CA GLN A 148 -6.96 21.03 -10.30
C GLN A 148 -6.15 19.74 -10.11
N ASP A 149 -5.50 19.54 -8.98
CA ASP A 149 -4.72 18.33 -8.65
C ASP A 149 -5.63 17.10 -8.62
N LEU A 150 -6.81 17.22 -8.03
CA LEU A 150 -7.81 16.15 -8.02
C LEU A 150 -8.30 15.82 -9.44
N GLY A 151 -8.55 16.84 -10.27
CA GLY A 151 -8.94 16.67 -11.67
C GLY A 151 -7.85 15.99 -12.50
N GLN A 152 -6.60 16.37 -12.28
CA GLN A 152 -5.44 15.78 -12.94
C GLN A 152 -5.29 14.30 -12.56
N MET A 153 -5.41 13.99 -11.28
CA MET A 153 -5.32 12.60 -10.81
C MET A 153 -6.46 11.74 -11.33
N GLN A 154 -7.68 12.26 -11.38
CA GLN A 154 -8.82 11.55 -11.97
C GLN A 154 -8.60 11.26 -13.46
N MET A 155 -7.97 12.17 -14.19
CA MET A 155 -7.59 11.97 -15.58
C MET A 155 -6.55 10.84 -15.71
N TYR A 156 -5.55 10.78 -14.82
CA TYR A 156 -4.56 9.71 -14.80
C TYR A 156 -5.19 8.34 -14.57
N VAL A 157 -6.07 8.23 -13.57
CA VAL A 157 -6.83 7.01 -13.28
C VAL A 157 -7.67 6.58 -14.50
N ASN A 158 -8.37 7.51 -15.14
CA ASN A 158 -9.17 7.22 -16.31
C ASN A 158 -8.32 6.73 -17.50
N TYR A 159 -7.16 7.35 -17.72
CA TYR A 159 -6.24 6.92 -18.77
C TYR A 159 -5.74 5.49 -18.50
N TYR A 160 -5.28 5.21 -17.30
CA TYR A 160 -4.80 3.88 -16.93
C TYR A 160 -5.90 2.83 -17.01
N THR A 161 -7.12 3.17 -16.61
CA THR A 161 -8.27 2.25 -16.68
C THR A 161 -8.59 1.86 -18.13
N ARG A 162 -8.44 2.78 -19.08
CA ARG A 162 -8.81 2.54 -20.48
C ARG A 162 -7.69 1.94 -21.31
N GLU A 163 -6.45 2.36 -21.07
CA GLU A 163 -5.32 2.10 -21.97
C GLU A 163 -4.26 1.17 -21.40
N MET A 164 -4.17 1.04 -20.06
CA MET A 164 -3.04 0.38 -19.43
C MET A 164 -3.39 -0.89 -18.64
N MET A 165 -4.66 -1.09 -18.31
CA MET A 165 -5.11 -2.27 -17.58
C MET A 165 -5.04 -3.53 -18.45
N ASN A 166 -4.61 -4.63 -17.84
CA ASN A 166 -4.70 -5.95 -18.45
C ASN A 166 -5.97 -6.67 -18.02
N GLU A 167 -6.30 -7.75 -18.72
CA GLU A 167 -7.40 -8.62 -18.32
C GLU A 167 -7.13 -9.22 -16.92
N GLY A 168 -8.06 -8.99 -16.00
CA GLY A 168 -7.96 -9.43 -14.61
C GLY A 168 -7.38 -8.40 -13.64
N ASP A 169 -6.97 -7.21 -14.13
CA ASP A 169 -6.61 -6.09 -13.27
C ASP A 169 -7.85 -5.45 -12.65
N THR A 170 -7.66 -4.91 -11.45
CA THR A 170 -8.66 -4.06 -10.78
C THR A 170 -8.37 -2.58 -11.07
N GLN A 171 -9.35 -1.73 -10.79
CA GLN A 171 -9.24 -0.29 -11.04
C GLN A 171 -7.96 0.30 -10.40
N PRO A 172 -7.24 1.18 -11.12
CA PRO A 172 -6.06 1.84 -10.58
C PRO A 172 -6.36 2.67 -9.32
N LEU A 173 -5.45 2.65 -8.39
CA LEU A 173 -5.46 3.51 -7.21
C LEU A 173 -4.65 4.76 -7.47
N SER A 174 -5.08 5.87 -6.89
CA SER A 174 -4.35 7.13 -6.96
C SER A 174 -4.02 7.64 -5.57
N LEU A 175 -2.81 8.14 -5.41
CA LEU A 175 -2.33 8.79 -4.21
C LEU A 175 -1.78 10.16 -4.60
N ILE A 176 -2.31 11.21 -3.98
CA ILE A 176 -1.69 12.53 -4.02
C ILE A 176 -1.03 12.73 -2.67
N HIS A 177 0.27 12.92 -2.69
CA HIS A 177 1.05 13.03 -1.47
C HIS A 177 1.56 14.45 -1.28
N ILE A 178 1.41 14.95 -0.06
CA ILE A 178 1.85 16.27 0.37
C ILE A 178 3.07 16.14 1.27
#